data_3453b5939c22ca633ed0fdfb890681bd
#
_entry.id   3453b5939c22ca633ed0fdfb890681bd
#
_cell.length_a   1.000
_cell.length_b   1.000
_cell.length_c   1.000
_cell.angle_alpha   90.00
_cell.angle_beta   90.00
_cell.angle_gamma   90.00
#
_symmetry.space_group_name_H-M   'P 1'
#
loop_
_entity.id
_entity.type
_entity.pdbx_description
1 polymer ?
#
loop_
_entity_poly.entity_id
_entity_poly.type
_entity_poly.pdbx_seq_one_letter_code
_entity_poly.pdbx_strand_id
1 'polypeptide(L)' 'MTVFIDPGLYNPLDWYWLASDGRIYASARNALVYHYDSGFLAFTARNGGCPPWPTDINGKQTTAALQAVMSQYGITLQFS' A
#
# COMPACT_ATOMS: atom_id res chain seq x y z
N MET A 1 -0.07 -25.43 10.74
CA MET A 1 0.81 -24.56 11.40
C MET A 1 0.19 -23.24 11.64
N THR A 2 0.57 -22.73 12.63
CA THR A 2 0.19 -21.40 12.87
C THR A 2 0.95 -20.50 11.99
N VAL A 3 0.25 -19.86 11.19
CA VAL A 3 0.86 -18.73 10.57
C VAL A 3 0.98 -17.69 11.61
N PHE A 4 2.15 -17.47 11.98
CA PHE A 4 2.36 -16.43 12.91
C PHE A 4 2.46 -15.12 12.17
N ILE A 5 1.53 -14.26 12.43
CA ILE A 5 1.55 -12.93 11.85
C ILE A 5 2.14 -12.01 12.89
N ASP A 6 3.37 -11.65 12.68
CA ASP A 6 3.99 -10.64 13.50
C ASP A 6 3.23 -9.34 13.30
N PRO A 7 2.81 -8.66 14.36
CA PRO A 7 2.08 -7.40 14.21
C PRO A 7 2.83 -6.34 13.41
N GLY A 8 4.12 -6.44 13.26
CA GLY A 8 4.89 -5.52 12.44
C GLY A 8 4.94 -5.90 10.98
N LEU A 9 4.39 -7.07 10.62
CA LEU A 9 4.40 -7.54 9.25
C LEU A 9 3.17 -7.03 8.51
N TYR A 10 2.91 -7.63 7.37
CA TYR A 10 1.90 -7.15 6.45
C TYR A 10 0.52 -7.05 7.09
N ASN A 11 -0.04 -5.86 7.08
CA ASN A 11 -1.42 -5.60 7.48
C ASN A 11 -2.07 -4.77 6.37
N PRO A 12 -2.85 -5.38 5.48
CA PRO A 12 -3.37 -4.67 4.31
C PRO A 12 -4.30 -3.51 4.66
N LEU A 13 -4.82 -3.46 5.88
CA LEU A 13 -5.69 -2.38 6.31
C LEU A 13 -4.92 -1.19 6.89
N ASP A 14 -3.60 -1.32 7.02
CA ASP A 14 -2.74 -0.26 7.52
C ASP A 14 -1.37 -0.38 6.84
N TRP A 15 -1.37 -0.18 5.55
CA TRP A 15 -0.18 -0.45 4.73
C TRP A 15 0.04 0.68 3.74
N TYR A 16 1.20 0.67 3.12
CA TYR A 16 1.57 1.68 2.13
C TYR A 16 2.08 0.99 0.88
N TRP A 17 1.82 1.60 -0.28
CA TRP A 17 2.34 1.11 -1.56
C TRP A 17 2.93 2.30 -2.30
N LEU A 18 4.11 2.10 -2.88
CA LEU A 18 4.86 3.16 -3.56
C LEU A 18 4.96 2.85 -5.04
N ALA A 19 4.46 3.75 -5.86
CA ALA A 19 4.60 3.65 -7.31
C ALA A 19 5.94 4.22 -7.76
N SER A 20 6.41 3.77 -8.90
CA SER A 20 7.69 4.22 -9.43
C SER A 20 7.69 5.71 -9.79
N ASP A 21 6.51 6.30 -9.99
CA ASP A 21 6.37 7.73 -10.28
C ASP A 21 6.24 8.59 -9.02
N GLY A 22 6.31 7.98 -7.85
CA GLY A 22 6.27 8.69 -6.58
C GLY A 22 4.91 8.71 -5.88
N ARG A 23 3.87 8.15 -6.48
CA ARG A 23 2.58 8.06 -5.81
C ARG A 23 2.69 7.08 -4.64
N ILE A 24 2.09 7.44 -3.50
CA ILE A 24 2.09 6.61 -2.31
C ILE A 24 0.65 6.49 -1.82
N TYR A 25 0.18 5.25 -1.71
CA TYR A 25 -1.16 4.98 -1.21
C TYR A 25 -1.10 4.49 0.24
N ALA A 26 -1.92 5.07 1.10
CA ALA A 26 -2.04 4.67 2.51
C ALA A 26 -3.42 4.02 2.70
N SER A 27 -3.45 2.71 2.93
CA SER A 27 -4.72 2.00 3.04
C SER A 27 -5.52 2.39 4.28
N ALA A 28 -4.84 2.69 5.38
CA ALA A 28 -5.54 3.08 6.60
C ALA A 28 -6.36 4.36 6.43
N ARG A 29 -5.93 5.25 5.56
CA ARG A 29 -6.63 6.50 5.26
C ARG A 29 -7.35 6.45 3.92
N ASN A 30 -7.14 5.39 3.15
CA ASN A 30 -7.68 5.24 1.80
C ASN A 30 -7.43 6.49 0.96
N ALA A 31 -6.17 6.94 0.93
CA ALA A 31 -5.79 8.17 0.28
C ALA A 31 -4.33 8.15 -0.12
N LEU A 32 -3.98 9.01 -1.07
CA LEU A 32 -2.58 9.23 -1.41
C LEU A 32 -1.94 10.12 -0.36
N VAL A 33 -0.68 9.87 -0.08
CA VAL A 33 0.08 10.67 0.88
C VAL A 33 1.39 11.11 0.24
N TYR A 34 2.06 12.07 0.87
CA TYR A 34 3.34 12.57 0.38
C TYR A 34 4.49 11.77 0.96
N HIS A 35 5.64 11.81 0.32
CA HIS A 35 6.82 11.07 0.75
C HIS A 35 7.33 11.53 2.12
N TYR A 36 6.95 12.70 2.60
CA TYR A 36 7.33 13.19 3.93
C TYR A 36 6.24 12.95 4.97
N ASP A 37 5.19 12.21 4.62
CA ASP A 37 4.14 11.87 5.56
C ASP A 37 4.72 11.09 6.75
N SER A 38 4.41 11.50 7.97
CA SER A 38 5.01 10.89 9.15
C SER A 38 4.67 9.41 9.29
N GLY A 39 3.44 9.01 8.92
CA GLY A 39 3.05 7.61 8.94
C GLY A 39 3.83 6.79 7.95
N PHE A 40 4.03 7.32 6.74
CA PHE A 40 4.81 6.66 5.71
C PHE A 40 6.27 6.51 6.14
N LEU A 41 6.85 7.56 6.71
CA LEU A 41 8.23 7.52 7.17
C LEU A 41 8.41 6.49 8.29
N ALA A 42 7.48 6.45 9.22
CA ALA A 42 7.53 5.46 10.29
C ALA A 42 7.38 4.04 9.74
N PHE A 43 6.50 3.86 8.76
CA PHE A 43 6.30 2.57 8.11
C PHE A 43 7.57 2.09 7.42
N THR A 44 8.22 2.96 6.64
CA THR A 44 9.43 2.57 5.92
C THR A 44 10.58 2.29 6.86
N ALA A 45 10.69 3.05 7.94
CA ALA A 45 11.72 2.81 8.94
C ALA A 45 11.53 1.46 9.63
N ARG A 46 10.28 1.10 9.93
CA ARG A 46 9.97 -0.16 10.60
C ARG A 46 10.14 -1.37 9.70
N ASN A 47 9.84 -1.21 8.42
CA ASN A 47 9.82 -2.32 7.47
C ASN A 47 11.00 -2.35 6.51
N GLY A 48 11.89 -1.38 6.59
CA GLY A 48 13.05 -1.34 5.72
C GLY A 48 12.74 -0.91 4.28
N GLY A 49 11.61 -0.28 4.07
CA GLY A 49 11.21 0.19 2.76
C GLY A 49 9.70 0.11 2.57
N CYS A 50 9.26 0.28 1.33
CA CYS A 50 7.85 0.27 1.00
C CYS A 50 7.61 -0.65 -0.19
N PRO A 51 6.61 -1.54 -0.13
CA PRO A 51 6.34 -2.42 -1.25
C PRO A 51 5.88 -1.63 -2.48
N PRO A 52 6.09 -2.19 -3.66
CA PRO A 52 5.71 -1.50 -4.90
C PRO A 52 4.19 -1.48 -5.06
N TRP A 53 3.71 -0.41 -5.68
CA TRP A 53 2.32 -0.31 -6.13
C TRP A 53 2.05 -1.45 -7.12
N PRO A 54 0.92 -2.15 -7.02
CA PRO A 54 0.63 -3.28 -7.91
C PRO A 54 0.57 -2.88 -9.39
N THR A 55 0.91 -3.81 -10.24
CA THR A 55 0.89 -3.59 -11.68
C THR A 55 -0.28 -4.32 -12.32
N ASP A 56 -0.71 -3.82 -13.48
CA ASP A 56 -1.71 -4.50 -14.30
C ASP A 56 -1.04 -5.51 -15.22
N ILE A 57 -1.82 -6.09 -16.13
CA ILE A 57 -1.32 -7.11 -17.06
C ILE A 57 -0.22 -6.58 -17.97
N ASN A 58 -0.17 -5.26 -18.16
CA ASN A 58 0.84 -4.63 -19.00
C ASN A 58 2.06 -4.15 -18.20
N GLY A 59 2.10 -4.45 -16.90
CA GLY A 59 3.20 -4.03 -16.05
C GLY A 59 3.11 -2.58 -15.60
N LYS A 60 1.94 -1.97 -15.69
CA LYS A 60 1.75 -0.57 -15.32
C LYS A 60 1.13 -0.45 -13.94
N GLN A 61 1.64 0.49 -13.15
CA GLN A 61 1.16 0.72 -11.80
C GLN A 61 -0.06 1.65 -11.84
N THR A 62 -1.22 1.05 -12.03
CA THR A 62 -2.47 1.81 -12.20
C THR A 62 -3.33 1.76 -10.96
N THR A 63 -4.28 2.71 -10.86
CA THR A 63 -5.26 2.70 -9.79
C THR A 63 -6.11 1.43 -9.85
N ALA A 64 -6.44 0.97 -11.05
CA ALA A 64 -7.23 -0.26 -11.20
C ALA A 64 -6.48 -1.48 -10.64
N ALA A 65 -5.17 -1.55 -10.85
CA ALA A 65 -4.36 -2.64 -10.31
C ALA A 65 -4.36 -2.61 -8.77
N LEU A 66 -4.23 -1.42 -8.19
CA LEU A 66 -4.29 -1.27 -6.75
C LEU A 66 -5.68 -1.61 -6.22
N GLN A 67 -6.73 -1.18 -6.93
CA GLN A 67 -8.10 -1.51 -6.54
C GLN A 67 -8.33 -3.02 -6.53
N ALA A 68 -7.75 -3.75 -7.48
CA ALA A 68 -7.90 -5.20 -7.51
C ALA A 68 -7.33 -5.85 -6.24
N VAL A 69 -6.20 -5.33 -5.75
CA VAL A 69 -5.62 -5.80 -4.51
C VAL A 69 -6.49 -5.41 -3.31
N MET A 70 -6.91 -4.14 -3.26
CA MET A 70 -7.66 -3.63 -2.12
C MET A 70 -9.07 -4.23 -2.03
N SER A 71 -9.65 -4.64 -3.15
CA SER A 71 -10.97 -5.27 -3.15
C SER A 71 -10.98 -6.57 -2.34
N GLN A 72 -9.86 -7.25 -2.25
CA GLN A 72 -9.74 -8.47 -1.46
C GLN A 72 -9.93 -8.18 0.03
N TYR A 73 -9.77 -6.94 0.44
CA TYR A 73 -9.88 -6.53 1.84
C TYR A 73 -11.08 -5.64 2.08
N GLY A 74 -11.96 -5.53 1.08
CA GLY A 74 -13.19 -4.76 1.23
C GLY A 74 -12.99 -3.26 1.14
N ILE A 75 -11.88 -2.81 0.57
CA ILE A 75 -11.58 -1.37 0.44
C ILE A 75 -11.90 -0.91 -0.97
N THR A 76 -12.69 0.15 -1.09
CA THR A 76 -12.94 0.82 -2.36
C THR A 76 -12.15 2.11 -2.39
N LEU A 77 -11.28 2.26 -3.38
CA LEU A 77 -10.43 3.45 -3.47
C LEU A 77 -11.27 4.70 -3.71
N GLN A 78 -10.92 5.79 -3.05
CA GLN A 78 -11.66 7.03 -3.08
C GLN A 78 -11.00 8.12 -3.94
N PHE A 79 -9.98 7.73 -4.69
CA PHE A 79 -9.29 8.65 -5.60
C PHE A 79 -9.20 8.01 -6.98
N SER A 80 -8.89 8.76 -7.97
CA SER A 80 -8.75 8.23 -9.33
C SER A 80 -7.32 8.33 -9.83
#